data_49c9eb8c2ccf85be291ccc9d65f05add
#
_entry.id   49c9eb8c2ccf85be291ccc9d65f05add
#
_cell.length_a   1.000
_cell.length_b   1.000
_cell.length_c   1.000
_cell.angle_alpha   90.00
_cell.angle_beta   90.00
_cell.angle_gamma   90.00
#
_symmetry.space_group_name_H-M   'P 1'
#
loop_
_entity.id
_entity.type
_entity.pdbx_description
1 polymer ?
#
loop_
_entity_poly.entity_id
_entity_poly.type
_entity_poly.pdbx_seq_one_letter_code
_entity_poly.pdbx_strand_id
1 'polypeptide(L)'
;MVHTYLGETINFHITYKKKKSVRFLVDSYGNVEVQAPKGTPVEYLIQLLEEKWDWIQTTRKEMAERARGPQEKDYDQGEGFLYLGNTYPIQISQDASVEQDNAIFEGDKLHIYVKELKDEKIQQALKRFYYKQCKSLVEKSIKAYQSNFKTKPRSIRITDSSRTWGTCDSNLQLTFNWKLAMAPQRVIDYVVVHEMCHMVHLNHDRSFWRLVGKIMPDYKEMENWLALSSWKMTV
;
A
#
# COMPACT_ATOMS: atom_id res chain seq x y z
N MET A 1 -8.77 -26.87 -14.14
CA MET A 1 -8.68 -27.96 -13.15
C MET A 1 -9.34 -27.50 -11.87
N VAL A 2 -9.80 -28.42 -11.05
CA VAL A 2 -10.42 -28.15 -9.75
C VAL A 2 -9.60 -28.88 -8.69
N HIS A 3 -9.32 -28.22 -7.59
CA HIS A 3 -8.65 -28.84 -6.44
C HIS A 3 -9.31 -28.38 -5.14
N THR A 4 -9.49 -29.33 -4.21
CA THR A 4 -10.07 -29.08 -2.88
C THR A 4 -9.02 -29.38 -1.81
N TYR A 5 -8.75 -28.41 -0.94
CA TYR A 5 -7.80 -28.54 0.16
C TYR A 5 -8.33 -27.76 1.38
N LEU A 6 -8.17 -28.33 2.57
CA LEU A 6 -8.67 -27.77 3.84
C LEU A 6 -10.18 -27.37 3.81
N GLY A 7 -10.99 -28.11 3.05
CA GLY A 7 -12.44 -27.86 2.93
C GLY A 7 -12.83 -26.77 1.93
N GLU A 8 -11.88 -26.11 1.29
CA GLU A 8 -12.12 -25.09 0.27
C GLU A 8 -11.73 -25.57 -1.13
N THR A 9 -12.44 -25.12 -2.14
CA THR A 9 -12.24 -25.52 -3.54
C THR A 9 -11.83 -24.32 -4.39
N ILE A 10 -10.79 -24.51 -5.20
CA ILE A 10 -10.38 -23.53 -6.21
C ILE A 10 -10.40 -24.12 -7.62
N ASN A 11 -10.76 -23.27 -8.58
CA ASN A 11 -10.55 -23.53 -9.99
C ASN A 11 -9.20 -22.91 -10.40
N PHE A 12 -8.37 -23.68 -11.10
CA PHE A 12 -7.10 -23.19 -11.62
C PHE A 12 -6.82 -23.78 -13.00
N HIS A 13 -5.98 -23.11 -13.77
CA HIS A 13 -5.48 -23.62 -15.03
C HIS A 13 -3.97 -23.63 -15.07
N ILE A 14 -3.39 -24.59 -15.78
CA ILE A 14 -1.94 -24.76 -15.94
C ILE A 14 -1.55 -24.29 -17.33
N THR A 15 -0.57 -23.38 -17.37
CA THR A 15 0.06 -22.92 -18.61
C THR A 15 1.53 -23.33 -18.63
N TYR A 16 1.90 -24.21 -19.56
CA TYR A 16 3.29 -24.61 -19.73
C TYR A 16 4.06 -23.60 -20.58
N LYS A 17 5.13 -23.03 -20.04
CA LYS A 17 5.97 -22.01 -20.67
C LYS A 17 7.45 -22.40 -20.69
N LYS A 18 8.25 -21.79 -21.55
CA LYS A 18 9.73 -21.92 -21.53
C LYS A 18 10.28 -21.12 -20.33
N LYS A 19 10.13 -21.64 -19.13
CA LYS A 19 10.61 -21.05 -17.86
C LYS A 19 11.39 -22.09 -17.06
N LYS A 20 12.18 -21.64 -16.07
CA LYS A 20 12.94 -22.51 -15.16
C LYS A 20 12.25 -22.75 -13.82
N SER A 21 11.17 -22.02 -13.51
CA SER A 21 10.47 -22.09 -12.23
C SER A 21 8.97 -22.04 -12.42
N VAL A 22 8.23 -22.61 -11.45
CA VAL A 22 6.79 -22.51 -11.33
C VAL A 22 6.42 -21.12 -10.78
N ARG A 23 5.34 -20.53 -11.30
CA ARG A 23 4.78 -19.27 -10.81
C ARG A 23 3.27 -19.41 -10.67
N PHE A 24 2.74 -18.94 -9.56
CA PHE A 24 1.32 -18.79 -9.32
C PHE A 24 0.91 -17.35 -9.59
N LEU A 25 -0.20 -17.16 -10.27
CA LEU A 25 -0.82 -15.87 -10.56
C LEU A 25 -2.27 -15.93 -10.15
N VAL A 26 -2.77 -14.87 -9.56
CA VAL A 26 -4.20 -14.66 -9.29
C VAL A 26 -4.60 -13.41 -10.04
N ASP A 27 -5.59 -13.52 -10.91
CA ASP A 27 -6.09 -12.38 -11.68
C ASP A 27 -7.06 -11.51 -10.86
N SER A 28 -7.50 -10.40 -11.45
CA SER A 28 -8.45 -9.46 -10.82
C SER A 28 -9.82 -10.07 -10.51
N TYR A 29 -10.14 -11.23 -11.06
CA TYR A 29 -11.38 -11.97 -10.83
C TYR A 29 -11.20 -13.11 -9.82
N GLY A 30 -9.98 -13.30 -9.29
CA GLY A 30 -9.66 -14.38 -8.36
C GLY A 30 -9.40 -15.73 -9.03
N ASN A 31 -9.24 -15.79 -10.37
CA ASN A 31 -8.86 -17.02 -11.06
C ASN A 31 -7.36 -17.28 -10.84
N VAL A 32 -7.02 -18.56 -10.65
CA VAL A 32 -5.64 -18.99 -10.39
C VAL A 32 -5.02 -19.56 -11.65
N GLU A 33 -3.88 -19.00 -12.10
CA GLU A 33 -3.05 -19.55 -13.15
C GLU A 33 -1.74 -20.10 -12.59
N VAL A 34 -1.42 -21.35 -12.90
CA VAL A 34 -0.13 -21.99 -12.58
C VAL A 34 0.72 -22.03 -13.85
N GLN A 35 1.73 -21.18 -13.92
CA GLN A 35 2.70 -21.19 -15.01
C GLN A 35 3.87 -22.10 -14.66
N ALA A 36 4.11 -23.16 -15.43
CA ALA A 36 5.11 -24.18 -15.17
C ALA A 36 6.05 -24.43 -16.36
N PRO A 37 7.28 -24.94 -16.11
CA PRO A 37 8.13 -25.49 -17.16
C PRO A 37 7.44 -26.66 -17.89
N LYS A 38 7.73 -26.82 -19.18
CA LYS A 38 7.24 -27.99 -19.94
C LYS A 38 7.72 -29.29 -19.28
N GLY A 39 6.81 -30.24 -19.12
CA GLY A 39 7.10 -31.56 -18.55
C GLY A 39 7.06 -31.61 -17.01
N THR A 40 6.66 -30.53 -16.32
CA THR A 40 6.44 -30.58 -14.87
C THR A 40 5.21 -31.43 -14.57
N PRO A 41 5.31 -32.48 -13.69
CA PRO A 41 4.18 -33.32 -13.33
C PRO A 41 3.06 -32.52 -12.63
N VAL A 42 1.80 -32.87 -12.89
CA VAL A 42 0.65 -32.19 -12.31
C VAL A 42 0.59 -32.39 -10.79
N GLU A 43 0.94 -33.57 -10.32
CA GLU A 43 0.99 -33.93 -8.89
C GLU A 43 1.92 -32.99 -8.12
N TYR A 44 3.10 -32.70 -8.67
CA TYR A 44 4.04 -31.75 -8.11
C TYR A 44 3.48 -30.29 -8.07
N LEU A 45 2.74 -29.90 -9.14
CA LEU A 45 2.10 -28.60 -9.17
C LEU A 45 0.99 -28.45 -8.14
N ILE A 46 0.24 -29.55 -7.87
CA ILE A 46 -0.79 -29.60 -6.83
C ILE A 46 -0.14 -29.46 -5.45
N GLN A 47 0.96 -30.17 -5.17
CA GLN A 47 1.70 -30.03 -3.91
C GLN A 47 2.18 -28.60 -3.68
N LEU A 48 2.78 -27.95 -4.68
CA LEU A 48 3.18 -26.55 -4.60
C LEU A 48 1.99 -25.59 -4.43
N LEU A 49 0.83 -25.92 -4.98
CA LEU A 49 -0.40 -25.14 -4.82
C LEU A 49 -0.89 -25.22 -3.37
N GLU A 50 -0.83 -26.38 -2.74
CA GLU A 50 -1.15 -26.57 -1.32
C GLU A 50 -0.17 -25.83 -0.41
N GLU A 51 1.13 -25.85 -0.70
CA GLU A 51 2.14 -25.05 0.02
C GLU A 51 1.87 -23.54 -0.06
N LYS A 52 1.22 -23.08 -1.12
CA LYS A 52 0.87 -21.67 -1.35
C LYS A 52 -0.60 -21.35 -1.05
N TRP A 53 -1.34 -22.29 -0.43
CA TRP A 53 -2.79 -22.19 -0.26
C TRP A 53 -3.22 -20.91 0.44
N ASP A 54 -2.63 -20.62 1.59
CA ASP A 54 -2.97 -19.43 2.39
C ASP A 54 -2.72 -18.12 1.60
N TRP A 55 -1.60 -18.06 0.89
CA TRP A 55 -1.31 -16.92 0.02
C TRP A 55 -2.34 -16.79 -1.12
N ILE A 56 -2.71 -17.91 -1.75
CA ILE A 56 -3.70 -17.92 -2.84
C ILE A 56 -5.05 -17.44 -2.32
N GLN A 57 -5.52 -17.96 -1.19
CA GLN A 57 -6.80 -17.59 -0.61
C GLN A 57 -6.83 -16.13 -0.18
N THR A 58 -5.79 -15.66 0.47
CA THR A 58 -5.64 -14.24 0.85
C THR A 58 -5.68 -13.34 -0.38
N THR A 59 -4.90 -13.68 -1.42
CA THR A 59 -4.85 -12.90 -2.67
C THR A 59 -6.19 -12.90 -3.39
N ARG A 60 -6.90 -14.05 -3.46
CA ARG A 60 -8.24 -14.14 -4.04
C ARG A 60 -9.25 -13.26 -3.31
N LYS A 61 -9.23 -13.27 -1.98
CA LYS A 61 -10.08 -12.42 -1.15
C LYS A 61 -9.80 -10.94 -1.42
N GLU A 62 -8.54 -10.55 -1.43
CA GLU A 62 -8.12 -9.18 -1.76
C GLU A 62 -8.53 -8.75 -3.16
N MET A 63 -8.41 -9.64 -4.16
CA MET A 63 -8.85 -9.35 -5.52
C MET A 63 -10.37 -9.21 -5.62
N ALA A 64 -11.13 -10.05 -4.93
CA ALA A 64 -12.59 -9.95 -4.88
C ALA A 64 -13.06 -8.65 -4.20
N GLU A 65 -12.41 -8.25 -3.10
CA GLU A 65 -12.65 -6.97 -2.44
C GLU A 65 -12.31 -5.80 -3.36
N ARG A 66 -11.17 -5.86 -4.06
CA ARG A 66 -10.75 -4.85 -5.04
C ARG A 66 -11.75 -4.71 -6.20
N ALA A 67 -12.32 -5.82 -6.68
CA ALA A 67 -13.31 -5.81 -7.75
C ALA A 67 -14.62 -5.08 -7.35
N ARG A 68 -14.92 -5.01 -6.03
CA ARG A 68 -16.04 -4.22 -5.49
C ARG A 68 -15.77 -2.71 -5.53
N GLY A 69 -14.51 -2.31 -5.76
CA GLY A 69 -14.10 -0.90 -5.76
C GLY A 69 -13.90 -0.32 -4.37
N PRO A 70 -13.51 0.96 -4.29
CA PRO A 70 -13.44 1.69 -3.03
C PRO A 70 -14.83 1.72 -2.39
N GLN A 71 -14.94 1.28 -1.14
CA GLN A 71 -16.17 1.44 -0.37
C GLN A 71 -16.36 2.91 -0.04
N GLU A 72 -17.55 3.43 -0.29
CA GLU A 72 -17.96 4.72 0.25
C GLU A 72 -17.87 4.65 1.78
N LYS A 73 -17.47 5.75 2.38
CA LYS A 73 -17.34 5.90 3.82
C LYS A 73 -18.58 6.61 4.37
N ASP A 74 -19.19 6.02 5.39
CA ASP A 74 -20.41 6.56 6.01
C ASP A 74 -20.10 7.48 7.20
N TYR A 75 -18.83 7.52 7.65
CA TYR A 75 -18.35 8.31 8.80
C TYR A 75 -19.14 8.07 10.10
N ASP A 76 -19.63 6.84 10.29
CA ASP A 76 -20.30 6.45 11.51
C ASP A 76 -19.33 6.18 12.67
N GLN A 77 -19.81 6.30 13.91
CA GLN A 77 -19.04 5.95 15.09
C GLN A 77 -18.54 4.52 15.03
N GLY A 78 -17.21 4.34 15.15
CA GLY A 78 -16.57 3.03 15.11
C GLY A 78 -16.21 2.56 13.71
N GLU A 79 -16.54 3.31 12.66
CA GLU A 79 -16.08 2.97 11.30
C GLU A 79 -14.56 2.95 11.22
N GLY A 80 -14.04 1.94 10.50
CA GLY A 80 -12.60 1.69 10.43
C GLY A 80 -11.90 2.50 9.34
N PHE A 81 -10.79 3.16 9.71
CA PHE A 81 -9.90 3.88 8.79
C PHE A 81 -8.47 3.39 8.93
N LEU A 82 -7.77 3.27 7.80
CA LEU A 82 -6.38 2.82 7.75
C LEU A 82 -5.42 3.88 8.30
N TYR A 83 -4.51 3.47 9.17
CA TYR A 83 -3.35 4.27 9.58
C TYR A 83 -2.15 3.36 9.85
N LEU A 84 -1.00 3.65 9.24
CA LEU A 84 0.22 2.83 9.36
C LEU A 84 0.00 1.34 9.08
N GLY A 85 -0.89 1.01 8.13
CA GLY A 85 -1.18 -0.35 7.68
C GLY A 85 -2.23 -1.09 8.49
N ASN A 86 -2.72 -0.53 9.58
CA ASN A 86 -3.76 -1.11 10.43
C ASN A 86 -5.06 -0.32 10.33
N THR A 87 -6.18 -0.98 10.57
CA THR A 87 -7.49 -0.34 10.59
C THR A 87 -7.84 0.04 12.03
N TYR A 88 -8.17 1.31 12.25
CA TYR A 88 -8.57 1.85 13.55
C TYR A 88 -9.96 2.47 13.49
N PRO A 89 -10.78 2.30 14.52
CA PRO A 89 -12.10 2.91 14.58
C PRO A 89 -12.00 4.42 14.79
N ILE A 90 -12.92 5.17 14.15
CA ILE A 90 -13.11 6.58 14.45
C ILE A 90 -13.97 6.77 15.68
N GLN A 91 -13.68 7.81 16.44
CA GLN A 91 -14.51 8.32 17.53
C GLN A 91 -14.79 9.81 17.27
N ILE A 92 -16.04 10.12 16.98
CA ILE A 92 -16.45 11.47 16.59
C ILE A 92 -17.03 12.19 17.81
N SER A 93 -16.57 13.41 18.04
CA SER A 93 -17.06 14.30 19.08
C SER A 93 -17.41 15.67 18.50
N GLN A 94 -18.62 16.13 18.76
CA GLN A 94 -18.99 17.51 18.46
C GLN A 94 -18.48 18.43 19.57
N ASP A 95 -17.65 19.41 19.19
CA ASP A 95 -17.10 20.39 20.12
C ASP A 95 -17.03 21.77 19.44
N ALA A 96 -17.93 22.64 19.85
CA ALA A 96 -17.99 24.02 19.32
C ALA A 96 -16.79 24.88 19.74
N SER A 97 -16.02 24.47 20.75
CA SER A 97 -14.87 25.20 21.28
C SER A 97 -13.58 25.00 20.47
N VAL A 98 -13.50 23.99 19.64
CA VAL A 98 -12.30 23.76 18.81
C VAL A 98 -12.11 24.92 17.83
N GLU A 99 -10.89 25.42 17.69
CA GLU A 99 -10.61 26.49 16.70
C GLU A 99 -10.88 25.99 15.28
N GLN A 100 -10.47 24.76 15.00
CA GLN A 100 -10.61 24.08 13.71
C GLN A 100 -10.93 22.61 13.89
N ASP A 101 -11.85 22.08 13.04
CA ASP A 101 -12.12 20.65 12.97
C ASP A 101 -10.81 19.90 12.77
N ASN A 102 -10.53 18.90 13.59
CA ASN A 102 -9.26 18.16 13.57
C ASN A 102 -9.47 16.69 13.94
N ALA A 103 -8.42 15.90 13.69
CA ALA A 103 -8.36 14.52 14.16
C ALA A 103 -6.99 14.25 14.80
N ILE A 104 -6.98 13.37 15.80
CA ILE A 104 -5.78 12.87 16.47
C ILE A 104 -5.83 11.36 16.56
N PHE A 105 -4.67 10.72 16.62
CA PHE A 105 -4.57 9.28 16.86
C PHE A 105 -4.09 9.05 18.29
N GLU A 106 -4.92 8.40 19.10
CA GLU A 106 -4.62 8.10 20.50
C GLU A 106 -5.38 6.85 20.94
N GLY A 107 -4.74 5.99 21.74
CA GLY A 107 -5.36 4.79 22.30
C GLY A 107 -5.98 3.85 21.24
N ASP A 108 -5.26 3.65 20.12
CA ASP A 108 -5.71 2.82 18.99
C ASP A 108 -7.05 3.25 18.37
N LYS A 109 -7.33 4.57 18.39
CA LYS A 109 -8.50 5.20 17.77
C LYS A 109 -8.10 6.49 17.07
N LEU A 110 -8.89 6.86 16.07
CA LEU A 110 -8.87 8.17 15.45
C LEU A 110 -9.96 9.03 16.07
N HIS A 111 -9.60 9.92 17.00
CA HIS A 111 -10.50 10.87 17.62
C HIS A 111 -10.70 12.08 16.71
N ILE A 112 -11.93 12.35 16.33
CA ILE A 112 -12.30 13.43 15.42
C ILE A 112 -13.14 14.45 16.19
N TYR A 113 -12.70 15.70 16.15
CA TYR A 113 -13.37 16.83 16.79
C TYR A 113 -13.86 17.78 15.71
N VAL A 114 -15.18 17.97 15.63
CA VAL A 114 -15.83 18.83 14.64
C VAL A 114 -16.81 19.78 15.29
N LYS A 115 -16.92 20.99 14.74
CA LYS A 115 -17.92 21.97 15.21
C LYS A 115 -19.35 21.55 14.89
N GLU A 116 -19.52 20.90 13.75
CA GLU A 116 -20.80 20.39 13.25
C GLU A 116 -20.65 18.95 12.81
N LEU A 117 -21.60 18.10 13.18
CA LEU A 117 -21.67 16.70 12.74
C LEU A 117 -22.16 16.64 11.29
N LYS A 118 -21.20 16.78 10.35
CA LYS A 118 -21.41 16.67 8.91
C LYS A 118 -20.27 15.85 8.33
N ASP A 119 -20.59 14.95 7.40
CA ASP A 119 -19.63 14.02 6.79
C ASP A 119 -18.46 14.77 6.12
N GLU A 120 -18.74 15.89 5.43
CA GLU A 120 -17.72 16.69 4.80
C GLU A 120 -16.74 17.30 5.82
N LYS A 121 -17.21 17.63 7.03
CA LYS A 121 -16.38 18.17 8.10
C LYS A 121 -15.48 17.09 8.69
N ILE A 122 -16.04 15.90 8.91
CA ILE A 122 -15.33 14.70 9.38
C ILE A 122 -14.26 14.30 8.37
N GLN A 123 -14.62 14.21 7.09
CA GLN A 123 -13.70 13.91 5.99
C GLN A 123 -12.55 14.91 5.92
N GLN A 124 -12.84 16.21 6.00
CA GLN A 124 -11.83 17.26 5.99
C GLN A 124 -10.89 17.19 7.20
N ALA A 125 -11.40 16.86 8.38
CA ALA A 125 -10.60 16.69 9.60
C ALA A 125 -9.64 15.48 9.44
N LEU A 126 -10.16 14.34 8.98
CA LEU A 126 -9.36 13.15 8.67
C LEU A 126 -8.30 13.45 7.60
N LYS A 127 -8.68 14.10 6.51
CA LYS A 127 -7.74 14.44 5.44
C LYS A 127 -6.60 15.32 5.95
N ARG A 128 -6.89 16.35 6.78
CA ARG A 128 -5.85 17.17 7.44
C ARG A 128 -4.93 16.36 8.33
N PHE A 129 -5.50 15.44 9.11
CA PHE A 129 -4.71 14.51 9.92
C PHE A 129 -3.73 13.72 9.05
N TYR A 130 -4.19 13.07 7.98
CA TYR A 130 -3.33 12.28 7.11
C TYR A 130 -2.25 13.12 6.41
N TYR A 131 -2.56 14.34 5.97
CA TYR A 131 -1.56 15.25 5.42
C TYR A 131 -0.44 15.55 6.41
N LYS A 132 -0.81 15.88 7.66
CA LYS A 132 0.14 16.16 8.74
C LYS A 132 0.98 14.93 9.09
N GLN A 133 0.35 13.78 9.22
CA GLN A 133 1.03 12.53 9.54
C GLN A 133 1.96 12.09 8.40
N CYS A 134 1.48 12.15 7.16
CA CYS A 134 2.30 11.81 5.99
C CYS A 134 3.59 12.66 5.96
N LYS A 135 3.48 13.97 6.18
CA LYS A 135 4.66 14.84 6.23
C LYS A 135 5.66 14.38 7.30
N SER A 136 5.20 14.17 8.52
CA SER A 136 6.05 13.73 9.64
C SER A 136 6.70 12.35 9.36
N LEU A 137 5.94 11.39 8.84
CA LEU A 137 6.41 10.03 8.53
C LEU A 137 7.46 10.06 7.40
N VAL A 138 7.21 10.82 6.35
CA VAL A 138 8.14 11.00 5.22
C VAL A 138 9.43 11.68 5.68
N GLU A 139 9.35 12.76 6.47
CA GLU A 139 10.52 13.44 7.03
C GLU A 139 11.36 12.51 7.91
N LYS A 140 10.71 11.69 8.75
CA LYS A 140 11.38 10.67 9.57
C LYS A 140 12.08 9.62 8.70
N SER A 141 11.40 9.15 7.65
CA SER A 141 11.96 8.18 6.71
C SER A 141 13.14 8.75 5.93
N ILE A 142 13.03 9.97 5.38
CA ILE A 142 14.15 10.65 4.71
C ILE A 142 15.36 10.75 5.65
N LYS A 143 15.18 11.16 6.90
CA LYS A 143 16.26 11.26 7.89
C LYS A 143 16.92 9.90 8.13
N ALA A 144 16.14 8.82 8.21
CA ALA A 144 16.66 7.47 8.45
C ALA A 144 17.53 6.96 7.28
N TYR A 145 17.14 7.26 6.05
CA TYR A 145 17.86 6.78 4.86
C TYR A 145 18.87 7.76 4.27
N GLN A 146 18.96 9.00 4.77
CA GLN A 146 19.82 10.06 4.22
C GLN A 146 21.29 9.68 4.11
N SER A 147 21.81 8.84 4.99
CA SER A 147 23.22 8.41 4.99
C SER A 147 23.62 7.62 3.72
N ASN A 148 22.65 7.09 2.99
CA ASN A 148 22.87 6.38 1.72
C ASN A 148 23.06 7.33 0.53
N PHE A 149 22.82 8.63 0.70
CA PHE A 149 22.79 9.62 -0.36
C PHE A 149 23.74 10.79 -0.06
N LYS A 150 24.52 11.20 -1.06
CA LYS A 150 25.43 12.37 -0.93
C LYS A 150 24.67 13.69 -0.91
N THR A 151 23.52 13.74 -1.58
CA THR A 151 22.68 14.93 -1.74
C THR A 151 21.44 14.81 -0.87
N LYS A 152 20.97 15.94 -0.31
CA LYS A 152 19.71 16.04 0.44
C LYS A 152 18.60 16.57 -0.44
N PRO A 153 17.34 16.16 -0.23
CA PRO A 153 16.20 16.84 -0.83
C PRO A 153 16.19 18.33 -0.46
N ARG A 154 15.86 19.19 -1.43
CA ARG A 154 15.75 20.64 -1.17
C ARG A 154 14.45 21.00 -0.48
N SER A 155 13.38 20.29 -0.81
CA SER A 155 12.07 20.51 -0.18
C SER A 155 11.24 19.26 -0.25
N ILE A 156 10.22 19.17 0.63
CA ILE A 156 9.26 18.09 0.70
C ILE A 156 7.86 18.70 0.57
N ARG A 157 7.06 18.13 -0.31
CA ARG A 157 5.67 18.53 -0.53
C ARG A 157 4.73 17.33 -0.36
N ILE A 158 3.61 17.55 0.29
CA ILE A 158 2.53 16.55 0.35
C ILE A 158 1.38 17.02 -0.54
N THR A 159 0.86 16.12 -1.36
CA THR A 159 -0.18 16.41 -2.35
C THR A 159 -1.27 15.36 -2.36
N ASP A 160 -2.37 15.67 -3.04
CA ASP A 160 -3.43 14.73 -3.38
C ASP A 160 -3.25 14.34 -4.86
N SER A 161 -2.51 13.26 -5.12
CA SER A 161 -2.29 12.76 -6.47
C SER A 161 -3.14 11.52 -6.71
N SER A 162 -3.83 11.46 -7.85
CA SER A 162 -4.54 10.25 -8.28
C SER A 162 -3.65 9.25 -9.02
N ARG A 163 -2.40 9.63 -9.37
CA ARG A 163 -1.55 8.85 -10.29
C ARG A 163 -0.25 8.35 -9.68
N THR A 164 0.29 9.05 -8.69
CA THR A 164 1.63 8.76 -8.15
C THR A 164 1.62 8.73 -6.64
N TRP A 165 2.47 7.87 -6.07
CA TRP A 165 2.76 7.83 -4.65
C TRP A 165 3.82 8.82 -4.25
N GLY A 166 4.78 9.05 -5.13
CA GLY A 166 5.82 10.04 -4.99
C GLY A 166 6.32 10.55 -6.33
N THR A 167 7.10 11.62 -6.32
CA THR A 167 7.87 12.13 -7.46
C THR A 167 9.09 12.89 -6.95
N CYS A 168 10.17 12.87 -7.75
CA CYS A 168 11.35 13.71 -7.56
C CYS A 168 11.53 14.57 -8.81
N ASP A 169 11.60 15.88 -8.67
CA ASP A 169 11.85 16.79 -9.79
C ASP A 169 13.34 17.15 -9.96
N SER A 170 13.68 17.87 -11.03
CA SER A 170 15.04 18.33 -11.35
C SER A 170 15.61 19.28 -10.30
N ASN A 171 14.78 19.90 -9.46
CA ASN A 171 15.19 20.77 -8.36
C ASN A 171 15.40 20.01 -7.06
N LEU A 172 15.34 18.67 -7.08
CA LEU A 172 15.43 17.80 -5.91
C LEU A 172 14.28 18.06 -4.90
N GLN A 173 13.14 18.51 -5.37
CA GLN A 173 11.91 18.53 -4.60
C GLN A 173 11.28 17.15 -4.62
N LEU A 174 11.04 16.59 -3.44
CA LEU A 174 10.29 15.35 -3.29
C LEU A 174 8.84 15.68 -2.99
N THR A 175 7.95 15.07 -3.76
CA THR A 175 6.50 15.20 -3.55
C THR A 175 5.91 13.84 -3.21
N PHE A 176 5.02 13.76 -2.20
CA PHE A 176 4.42 12.51 -1.76
C PHE A 176 2.90 12.63 -1.65
N ASN A 177 2.22 11.54 -1.91
CA ASN A 177 0.77 11.44 -1.74
C ASN A 177 0.43 11.31 -0.25
N TRP A 178 -0.48 12.13 0.27
CA TRP A 178 -0.90 12.10 1.67
C TRP A 178 -1.45 10.73 2.11
N LYS A 179 -2.03 9.96 1.19
CA LYS A 179 -2.54 8.62 1.45
C LYS A 179 -1.47 7.64 1.92
N LEU A 180 -0.19 7.93 1.70
CA LEU A 180 0.90 7.11 2.22
C LEU A 180 0.86 6.94 3.74
N ALA A 181 0.28 7.88 4.50
CA ALA A 181 0.11 7.70 5.94
C ALA A 181 -0.79 6.50 6.31
N MET A 182 -1.57 5.99 5.37
CA MET A 182 -2.40 4.79 5.56
C MET A 182 -1.60 3.49 5.37
N ALA A 183 -0.45 3.54 4.68
CA ALA A 183 0.38 2.38 4.41
C ALA A 183 1.22 1.98 5.62
N PRO A 184 1.67 0.70 5.72
CA PRO A 184 2.68 0.29 6.68
C PRO A 184 3.95 1.13 6.58
N GLN A 185 4.64 1.37 7.70
CA GLN A 185 5.86 2.18 7.73
C GLN A 185 6.90 1.72 6.69
N ARG A 186 7.05 0.40 6.50
CA ARG A 186 8.00 -0.17 5.54
C ARG A 186 7.69 0.20 4.09
N VAL A 187 6.39 0.34 3.76
CA VAL A 187 5.92 0.78 2.44
C VAL A 187 6.18 2.28 2.24
N ILE A 188 5.97 3.09 3.29
CA ILE A 188 6.33 4.52 3.28
C ILE A 188 7.83 4.68 3.03
N ASP A 189 8.64 3.92 3.74
CA ASP A 189 10.11 3.91 3.59
C ASP A 189 10.51 3.55 2.16
N TYR A 190 9.85 2.58 1.55
CA TYR A 190 10.11 2.20 0.17
C TYR A 190 9.84 3.36 -0.80
N VAL A 191 8.69 4.02 -0.70
CA VAL A 191 8.38 5.14 -1.60
C VAL A 191 9.38 6.28 -1.38
N VAL A 192 9.75 6.58 -0.13
CA VAL A 192 10.77 7.58 0.17
C VAL A 192 12.12 7.23 -0.43
N VAL A 193 12.60 5.98 -0.25
CA VAL A 193 13.87 5.52 -0.84
C VAL A 193 13.81 5.56 -2.36
N HIS A 194 12.69 5.18 -2.97
CA HIS A 194 12.46 5.25 -4.41
C HIS A 194 12.65 6.68 -4.94
N GLU A 195 11.98 7.65 -4.33
CA GLU A 195 12.09 9.05 -4.75
C GLU A 195 13.48 9.65 -4.46
N MET A 196 14.13 9.25 -3.37
CA MET A 196 15.51 9.64 -3.10
C MET A 196 16.50 9.04 -4.11
N CYS A 197 16.25 7.83 -4.63
CA CYS A 197 17.05 7.24 -5.71
C CYS A 197 16.95 8.05 -7.01
N HIS A 198 15.82 8.74 -7.26
CA HIS A 198 15.69 9.65 -8.39
C HIS A 198 16.56 10.90 -8.29
N MET A 199 17.04 11.27 -7.12
CA MET A 199 18.06 12.33 -6.97
C MET A 199 19.42 11.92 -7.58
N VAL A 200 19.63 10.60 -7.85
CA VAL A 200 20.87 10.05 -8.40
C VAL A 200 20.65 9.53 -9.83
N HIS A 201 19.51 8.90 -10.08
CA HIS A 201 19.16 8.26 -11.35
C HIS A 201 17.78 8.73 -11.81
N LEU A 202 17.71 9.50 -12.88
CA LEU A 202 16.45 10.08 -13.38
C LEU A 202 15.45 9.05 -13.91
N ASN A 203 15.95 7.92 -14.41
CA ASN A 203 15.14 6.88 -15.06
C ASN A 203 15.21 5.56 -14.26
N HIS A 204 14.18 4.73 -14.39
CA HIS A 204 14.09 3.40 -13.77
C HIS A 204 14.94 2.35 -14.52
N ASP A 205 16.17 2.66 -14.85
CA ASP A 205 17.10 1.75 -15.50
C ASP A 205 17.70 0.72 -14.52
N ARG A 206 18.60 -0.13 -15.00
CA ARG A 206 19.25 -1.16 -14.18
C ARG A 206 20.03 -0.57 -13.00
N SER A 207 20.61 0.63 -13.16
CA SER A 207 21.41 1.28 -12.11
C SER A 207 20.52 1.82 -10.99
N PHE A 208 19.36 2.39 -11.35
CA PHE A 208 18.33 2.81 -10.41
C PHE A 208 17.89 1.63 -9.51
N TRP A 209 17.44 0.53 -10.13
CA TRP A 209 16.96 -0.64 -9.37
C TRP A 209 18.04 -1.33 -8.55
N ARG A 210 19.30 -1.27 -8.99
CA ARG A 210 20.44 -1.73 -8.20
C ARG A 210 20.63 -0.88 -6.93
N LEU A 211 20.46 0.45 -7.04
CA LEU A 211 20.56 1.36 -5.90
C LEU A 211 19.40 1.12 -4.92
N VAL A 212 18.17 1.05 -5.39
CA VAL A 212 16.98 0.72 -4.57
C VAL A 212 17.20 -0.60 -3.84
N GLY A 213 17.54 -1.67 -4.55
CA GLY A 213 17.74 -3.00 -3.96
C GLY A 213 18.95 -3.11 -3.03
N LYS A 214 19.97 -2.23 -3.18
CA LYS A 214 21.08 -2.14 -2.22
C LYS A 214 20.63 -1.55 -0.89
N ILE A 215 19.76 -0.53 -0.92
CA ILE A 215 19.27 0.17 0.27
C ILE A 215 18.13 -0.61 0.92
N MET A 216 17.27 -1.22 0.11
CA MET A 216 16.08 -1.95 0.53
C MET A 216 15.94 -3.25 -0.28
N PRO A 217 16.56 -4.35 0.17
CA PRO A 217 16.59 -5.61 -0.59
C PRO A 217 15.20 -6.23 -0.83
N ASP A 218 14.26 -5.98 0.07
CA ASP A 218 12.87 -6.44 0.06
C ASP A 218 11.89 -5.49 -0.66
N TYR A 219 12.38 -4.50 -1.41
CA TYR A 219 11.55 -3.45 -2.03
C TYR A 219 10.39 -3.98 -2.90
N LYS A 220 10.55 -5.18 -3.49
CA LYS A 220 9.51 -5.80 -4.31
C LYS A 220 8.26 -6.20 -3.51
N GLU A 221 8.43 -6.52 -2.24
CA GLU A 221 7.30 -6.82 -1.35
C GLU A 221 6.48 -5.55 -1.09
N MET A 222 7.15 -4.40 -0.93
CA MET A 222 6.52 -3.09 -0.73
C MET A 222 5.81 -2.59 -2.00
N GLU A 223 6.46 -2.78 -3.15
CA GLU A 223 5.87 -2.50 -4.47
C GLU A 223 4.60 -3.33 -4.68
N ASN A 224 4.66 -4.63 -4.37
CA ASN A 224 3.52 -5.54 -4.47
C ASN A 224 2.40 -5.14 -3.49
N TRP A 225 2.75 -4.75 -2.26
CA TRP A 225 1.77 -4.29 -1.28
C TRP A 225 1.00 -3.07 -1.80
N LEU A 226 1.68 -2.07 -2.38
CA LEU A 226 1.03 -0.90 -2.99
C LEU A 226 0.11 -1.30 -4.13
N ALA A 227 0.56 -2.19 -5.00
CA ALA A 227 -0.24 -2.67 -6.12
C ALA A 227 -1.53 -3.38 -5.68
N LEU A 228 -1.47 -4.14 -4.59
CA LEU A 228 -2.60 -4.93 -4.09
C LEU A 228 -3.52 -4.17 -3.14
N SER A 229 -2.99 -3.25 -2.33
CA SER A 229 -3.71 -2.68 -1.18
C SER A 229 -4.07 -1.20 -1.33
N SER A 230 -3.57 -0.51 -2.36
CA SER A 230 -3.78 0.94 -2.53
C SER A 230 -5.25 1.36 -2.67
N TRP A 231 -6.10 0.50 -3.17
CA TRP A 231 -7.54 0.74 -3.30
C TRP A 231 -8.27 0.88 -1.95
N LYS A 232 -7.69 0.33 -0.86
CA LYS A 232 -8.20 0.45 0.53
C LYS A 232 -7.90 1.82 1.15
N MET A 233 -7.00 2.61 0.55
CA MET A 233 -6.56 3.90 1.08
C MET A 233 -7.54 5.00 0.70
N THR A 234 -8.70 5.00 1.35
CA THR A 234 -9.82 5.93 1.13
C THR A 234 -10.19 6.66 2.42
N VAL A 235 -10.72 7.87 2.24
CA VAL A 235 -11.32 8.70 3.30
C VAL A 235 -12.63 9.25 2.79
#